data_490fb944f326d2d8dad207824465d59d
#
_entry.id   490fb944f326d2d8dad207824465d59d
#
_cell.length_a   1.000
_cell.length_b   1.000
_cell.length_c   1.000
_cell.angle_alpha   90.00
_cell.angle_beta   90.00
_cell.angle_gamma   90.00
#
_symmetry.space_group_name_H-M   'P 1'
#
loop_
_entity.id
_entity.type
_entity.pdbx_description
1 polymer ?
#
loop_
_entity_poly.entity_id
_entity_poly.type
_entity_poly.pdbx_seq_one_letter_code
_entity_poly.pdbx_strand_id
1 'polypeptide(L)'
;GNEKVTFSGGNFNVSADRDGNVFLLTGEAQSGQVNAVNEYDQKVQLTFNSLKADGNSRMTDFKERIGDQKISVDKIAIAVEGKELAVLEGMDLDGKSDVSKDGKSINTQLDYTLKSLKVQNQDLGTGKLSLKIGNIDGQAWHEFSQKYSKESQALLTDAALQQNPEVYQQQAMAV
;
A
#
# COMPACT_ATOMS: atom_id res chain seq x y z
N GLY A 1 -11.55 -13.81 -9.27
CA GLY A 1 -10.84 -14.45 -8.22
C GLY A 1 -11.69 -14.81 -7.01
N ASN A 2 -11.23 -15.78 -6.30
CA ASN A 2 -11.88 -16.27 -5.09
C ASN A 2 -11.31 -15.61 -3.83
N GLU A 3 -10.97 -14.34 -3.95
CA GLU A 3 -10.46 -13.60 -2.80
C GLU A 3 -11.62 -13.16 -1.91
N LYS A 4 -11.46 -13.37 -0.62
CA LYS A 4 -12.44 -12.97 0.38
C LYS A 4 -11.74 -12.23 1.49
N VAL A 5 -12.22 -11.01 1.78
CA VAL A 5 -11.68 -10.15 2.81
C VAL A 5 -12.73 -9.95 3.89
N THR A 6 -12.38 -10.18 5.13
CA THR A 6 -13.24 -9.95 6.29
C THR A 6 -12.52 -9.07 7.32
N PHE A 7 -13.26 -8.19 7.96
CA PHE A 7 -12.76 -7.31 9.01
C PHE A 7 -13.60 -7.43 10.26
N SER A 8 -12.97 -7.24 11.42
CA SER A 8 -13.64 -7.20 12.70
C SER A 8 -13.23 -5.94 13.46
N GLY A 9 -14.19 -5.26 14.07
CA GLY A 9 -13.94 -4.06 14.84
C GLY A 9 -13.37 -2.90 14.03
N GLY A 10 -13.81 -2.77 12.78
CA GLY A 10 -13.30 -1.73 11.89
C GLY A 10 -14.08 -0.43 12.00
N ASN A 11 -13.34 0.69 11.95
CA ASN A 11 -13.91 2.03 11.91
C ASN A 11 -13.01 2.91 11.06
N PHE A 12 -13.50 3.32 9.89
CA PHE A 12 -12.75 4.13 8.95
C PHE A 12 -13.54 5.41 8.65
N ASN A 13 -12.90 6.56 8.79
CA ASN A 13 -13.51 7.85 8.57
C ASN A 13 -12.67 8.64 7.56
N VAL A 14 -13.36 9.23 6.59
CA VAL A 14 -12.75 10.13 5.62
C VAL A 14 -13.53 11.43 5.67
N SER A 15 -12.83 12.54 5.86
CA SER A 15 -13.43 13.87 5.80
C SER A 15 -12.69 14.72 4.77
N ALA A 16 -13.40 15.68 4.19
CA ALA A 16 -12.87 16.56 3.18
C ALA A 16 -13.31 18.01 3.46
N ASP A 17 -12.50 18.98 3.03
CA ASP A 17 -12.92 20.38 3.07
C ASP A 17 -13.96 20.64 1.97
N ARG A 18 -14.53 21.84 1.99
CA ARG A 18 -15.59 22.23 1.03
C ARG A 18 -15.16 22.11 -0.43
N ASP A 19 -13.89 22.40 -0.71
CA ASP A 19 -13.35 22.42 -2.06
C ASP A 19 -12.79 21.10 -2.50
N GLY A 20 -12.76 20.08 -1.61
CA GLY A 20 -12.17 18.78 -1.90
C GLY A 20 -10.66 18.81 -2.06
N ASN A 21 -9.99 19.87 -1.60
CA ASN A 21 -8.55 20.01 -1.71
C ASN A 21 -7.80 19.27 -0.61
N VAL A 22 -8.41 19.16 0.56
CA VAL A 22 -7.81 18.50 1.72
C VAL A 22 -8.68 17.32 2.14
N PHE A 23 -8.07 16.16 2.31
CA PHE A 23 -8.72 14.97 2.86
C PHE A 23 -8.01 14.55 4.13
N LEU A 24 -8.79 14.12 5.11
CA LEU A 24 -8.29 13.48 6.32
C LEU A 24 -8.83 12.06 6.39
N LEU A 25 -7.94 11.12 6.63
CA LEU A 25 -8.29 9.72 6.80
C LEU A 25 -7.87 9.26 8.17
N THR A 26 -8.79 8.66 8.92
CA THR A 26 -8.48 7.94 10.14
C THR A 26 -9.17 6.59 10.08
N GLY A 27 -8.49 5.56 10.58
CA GLY A 27 -9.08 4.24 10.56
C GLY A 27 -8.38 3.27 11.48
N GLU A 28 -9.15 2.30 11.95
CA GLU A 28 -8.62 1.21 12.73
C GLU A 28 -9.44 -0.04 12.51
N ALA A 29 -8.82 -1.20 12.65
CA ALA A 29 -9.47 -2.48 12.65
C ALA A 29 -8.78 -3.39 13.65
N GLN A 30 -9.55 -4.11 14.49
CA GLN A 30 -8.99 -5.01 15.49
C GLN A 30 -8.35 -6.23 14.83
N SER A 31 -8.96 -6.76 13.80
CA SER A 31 -8.44 -7.89 13.05
C SER A 31 -9.02 -7.92 11.64
N GLY A 32 -8.37 -8.66 10.80
CA GLY A 32 -8.84 -8.90 9.45
C GLY A 32 -8.22 -10.17 8.90
N GLN A 33 -8.86 -10.69 7.85
CA GLN A 33 -8.44 -11.90 7.20
C GLN A 33 -8.66 -11.78 5.71
N VAL A 34 -7.67 -12.19 4.94
CA VAL A 34 -7.77 -12.29 3.48
C VAL A 34 -7.53 -13.75 3.12
N ASN A 35 -8.48 -14.33 2.40
CA ASN A 35 -8.37 -15.69 1.90
C ASN A 35 -8.29 -15.65 0.37
N ALA A 36 -7.32 -16.36 -0.18
CA ALA A 36 -7.10 -16.42 -1.62
C ALA A 36 -6.58 -17.78 -2.01
N VAL A 37 -6.54 -18.04 -3.29
CA VAL A 37 -5.94 -19.26 -3.85
C VAL A 37 -4.79 -18.81 -4.75
N ASN A 38 -3.60 -19.39 -4.55
CA ASN A 38 -2.44 -19.05 -5.37
C ASN A 38 -2.46 -19.80 -6.72
N GLU A 39 -1.45 -19.57 -7.53
CA GLU A 39 -1.34 -20.20 -8.86
C GLU A 39 -1.19 -21.71 -8.82
N TYR A 40 -0.81 -22.29 -7.68
CA TYR A 40 -0.69 -23.72 -7.47
C TYR A 40 -1.94 -24.33 -6.83
N ASP A 41 -3.06 -23.60 -6.85
CA ASP A 41 -4.33 -24.01 -6.27
C ASP A 41 -4.26 -24.26 -4.75
N GLN A 42 -3.30 -23.65 -4.09
CA GLN A 42 -3.15 -23.73 -2.64
C GLN A 42 -3.90 -22.59 -1.96
N LYS A 43 -4.54 -22.87 -0.82
CA LYS A 43 -5.23 -21.85 -0.03
C LYS A 43 -4.23 -21.00 0.73
N VAL A 44 -4.24 -19.70 0.46
CA VAL A 44 -3.40 -18.72 1.14
C VAL A 44 -4.30 -17.89 2.06
N GLN A 45 -3.87 -17.77 3.32
CA GLN A 45 -4.58 -16.97 4.31
C GLN A 45 -3.62 -15.94 4.90
N LEU A 46 -4.04 -14.69 4.87
CA LEU A 46 -3.35 -13.60 5.53
C LEU A 46 -4.25 -13.08 6.63
N THR A 47 -3.73 -13.03 7.86
CA THR A 47 -4.45 -12.44 9.00
C THR A 47 -3.66 -11.29 9.56
N PHE A 48 -4.36 -10.26 10.05
CA PHE A 48 -3.71 -9.16 10.72
C PHE A 48 -4.45 -8.77 11.99
N ASN A 49 -3.73 -8.22 12.96
CA ASN A 49 -4.27 -7.72 14.21
C ASN A 49 -3.87 -6.26 14.38
N SER A 50 -4.81 -5.46 14.88
CA SER A 50 -4.60 -4.07 15.29
C SER A 50 -4.01 -3.20 14.19
N LEU A 51 -4.79 -3.04 13.12
CA LEU A 51 -4.46 -2.10 12.06
C LEU A 51 -4.90 -0.70 12.47
N LYS A 52 -4.00 0.28 12.35
CA LYS A 52 -4.31 1.70 12.51
C LYS A 52 -3.76 2.47 11.33
N ALA A 53 -4.55 3.39 10.81
CA ALA A 53 -4.15 4.23 9.70
C ALA A 53 -4.62 5.66 9.93
N ASP A 54 -3.70 6.60 9.79
CA ASP A 54 -3.99 8.02 9.83
C ASP A 54 -3.31 8.68 8.65
N GLY A 55 -3.96 9.66 8.05
CA GLY A 55 -3.36 10.35 6.94
C GLY A 55 -4.07 11.63 6.59
N ASN A 56 -3.36 12.48 5.90
CA ASN A 56 -3.93 13.65 5.26
C ASN A 56 -3.44 13.73 3.82
N SER A 57 -4.20 14.36 2.98
CA SER A 57 -3.88 14.53 1.57
C SER A 57 -4.36 15.88 1.14
N ARG A 58 -3.51 16.64 0.44
CA ARG A 58 -3.85 17.96 -0.11
C ARG A 58 -3.42 18.05 -1.56
N MET A 59 -4.15 18.85 -2.32
CA MET A 59 -3.85 19.08 -3.73
C MET A 59 -2.76 20.13 -3.87
N THR A 60 -1.82 19.89 -4.78
CA THR A 60 -0.77 20.84 -5.13
C THR A 60 -1.12 21.60 -6.41
N ASP A 61 -0.38 22.67 -6.71
CA ASP A 61 -0.57 23.47 -7.91
C ASP A 61 -0.30 22.70 -9.20
N PHE A 62 0.53 21.63 -9.14
CA PHE A 62 0.75 20.76 -10.29
C PHE A 62 -0.20 19.56 -10.34
N LYS A 63 -1.32 19.65 -9.62
CA LYS A 63 -2.43 18.68 -9.64
C LYS A 63 -2.04 17.28 -9.18
N GLU A 64 -1.03 17.18 -8.34
CA GLU A 64 -0.69 15.94 -7.62
C GLU A 64 -1.01 16.11 -6.15
N ARG A 65 -1.44 15.01 -5.51
CA ARG A 65 -1.74 15.01 -4.09
C ARG A 65 -0.51 14.64 -3.29
N ILE A 66 -0.28 15.39 -2.22
CA ILE A 66 0.77 15.08 -1.25
C ILE A 66 0.16 15.06 0.14
N GLY A 67 0.90 14.59 1.11
CA GLY A 67 0.46 14.58 2.51
C GLY A 67 1.27 13.62 3.35
N ASP A 68 0.79 13.45 4.58
CA ASP A 68 1.40 12.58 5.57
C ASP A 68 0.52 11.36 5.75
N GLN A 69 1.14 10.19 5.89
CA GLN A 69 0.44 8.92 6.11
C GLN A 69 1.16 8.13 7.18
N LYS A 70 0.39 7.54 8.07
CA LYS A 70 0.91 6.72 9.15
C LYS A 70 0.08 5.45 9.26
N ILE A 71 0.73 4.30 9.12
CA ILE A 71 0.07 3.00 9.19
C ILE A 71 0.84 2.14 10.19
N SER A 72 0.13 1.49 11.10
CA SER A 72 0.72 0.53 12.01
C SER A 72 -0.12 -0.74 12.06
N VAL A 73 0.56 -1.88 12.16
CA VAL A 73 -0.05 -3.20 12.29
C VAL A 73 0.74 -3.98 13.34
N ASP A 74 0.05 -4.48 14.37
CA ASP A 74 0.73 -5.22 15.42
C ASP A 74 1.23 -6.58 14.95
N LYS A 75 0.44 -7.28 14.13
CA LYS A 75 0.82 -8.61 13.67
C LYS A 75 0.20 -8.91 12.30
N ILE A 76 0.98 -9.48 11.42
CA ILE A 76 0.52 -10.07 10.16
C ILE A 76 1.04 -11.51 10.12
N ALA A 77 0.14 -12.46 9.88
CA ALA A 77 0.50 -13.87 9.73
C ALA A 77 0.07 -14.35 8.35
N ILE A 78 0.93 -15.10 7.69
CA ILE A 78 0.69 -15.67 6.37
C ILE A 78 0.76 -17.18 6.48
N ALA A 79 -0.32 -17.85 6.07
CA ALA A 79 -0.41 -19.32 6.09
C ALA A 79 -0.78 -19.83 4.70
N VAL A 80 -0.22 -20.99 4.34
CA VAL A 80 -0.54 -21.69 3.10
C VAL A 80 -0.98 -23.10 3.47
N GLU A 81 -2.17 -23.49 3.00
CA GLU A 81 -2.79 -24.79 3.32
C GLU A 81 -2.84 -25.04 4.84
N GLY A 82 -3.18 -23.99 5.60
CA GLY A 82 -3.27 -24.05 7.06
C GLY A 82 -1.94 -24.04 7.79
N LYS A 83 -0.82 -23.97 7.07
CA LYS A 83 0.51 -23.99 7.66
C LYS A 83 1.10 -22.59 7.67
N GLU A 84 1.45 -22.08 8.84
CA GLU A 84 2.02 -20.76 9.00
C GLU A 84 3.42 -20.70 8.38
N LEU A 85 3.61 -19.80 7.41
CA LEU A 85 4.89 -19.62 6.75
C LEU A 85 5.66 -18.44 7.29
N ALA A 86 4.98 -17.31 7.56
CA ALA A 86 5.62 -16.09 7.98
C ALA A 86 4.76 -15.34 8.98
N VAL A 87 5.42 -14.67 9.93
CA VAL A 87 4.79 -13.79 10.91
C VAL A 87 5.61 -12.51 10.97
N LEU A 88 4.93 -11.38 10.77
CA LEU A 88 5.51 -10.05 10.90
C LEU A 88 4.87 -9.39 12.12
N GLU A 89 5.68 -8.84 13.01
CA GLU A 89 5.20 -8.18 14.23
C GLU A 89 5.74 -6.75 14.32
N GLY A 90 4.89 -5.85 14.77
CA GLY A 90 5.25 -4.46 15.00
C GLY A 90 5.68 -3.72 13.76
N MET A 91 4.80 -3.69 12.75
CA MET A 91 5.05 -2.98 11.50
C MET A 91 4.56 -1.54 11.61
N ASP A 92 5.42 -0.58 11.32
CA ASP A 92 5.10 0.84 11.27
C ASP A 92 5.59 1.43 9.95
N LEU A 93 4.72 2.18 9.29
CA LEU A 93 5.02 2.91 8.07
C LEU A 93 4.65 4.38 8.28
N ASP A 94 5.60 5.28 8.07
CA ASP A 94 5.41 6.73 8.20
C ASP A 94 5.89 7.39 6.92
N GLY A 95 4.96 7.97 6.17
CA GLY A 95 5.26 8.66 4.92
C GLY A 95 4.92 10.14 5.04
N LYS A 96 5.82 11.00 4.58
CA LYS A 96 5.62 12.44 4.58
C LYS A 96 6.01 13.01 3.23
N SER A 97 5.17 13.89 2.73
CA SER A 97 5.45 14.62 1.48
C SER A 97 5.12 16.08 1.66
N ASP A 98 5.96 16.94 1.10
CA ASP A 98 5.77 18.38 1.17
C ASP A 98 6.28 19.04 -0.12
N VAL A 99 5.85 20.28 -0.32
CA VAL A 99 6.27 21.11 -1.47
C VAL A 99 7.39 22.02 -1.01
N SER A 100 8.39 22.22 -1.87
CA SER A 100 9.48 23.16 -1.62
C SER A 100 8.96 24.61 -1.46
N LYS A 101 9.79 25.48 -0.88
CA LYS A 101 9.43 26.88 -0.64
C LYS A 101 9.05 27.63 -1.91
N ASP A 102 9.65 27.30 -3.04
CA ASP A 102 9.33 27.90 -4.33
C ASP A 102 8.08 27.29 -5.00
N GLY A 103 7.51 26.25 -4.41
CA GLY A 103 6.32 25.58 -4.90
C GLY A 103 6.50 24.72 -6.14
N LYS A 104 7.74 24.45 -6.56
CA LYS A 104 8.02 23.75 -7.83
C LYS A 104 8.44 22.31 -7.65
N SER A 105 8.86 21.93 -6.45
CA SER A 105 9.41 20.59 -6.19
C SER A 105 8.69 19.90 -5.05
N ILE A 106 8.71 18.58 -5.07
CA ILE A 106 8.18 17.73 -4.00
C ILE A 106 9.34 17.12 -3.24
N ASN A 107 9.24 17.13 -1.92
CA ASN A 107 10.14 16.41 -1.02
C ASN A 107 9.33 15.31 -0.34
N THR A 108 9.84 14.09 -0.35
CA THR A 108 9.14 12.96 0.26
C THR A 108 10.10 12.16 1.16
N GLN A 109 9.54 11.61 2.23
CA GLN A 109 10.26 10.77 3.16
C GLN A 109 9.39 9.57 3.52
N LEU A 110 9.99 8.40 3.54
CA LEU A 110 9.36 7.16 3.95
C LEU A 110 10.20 6.49 5.02
N ASP A 111 9.59 6.23 6.17
CA ASP A 111 10.21 5.46 7.25
C ASP A 111 9.39 4.20 7.49
N TYR A 112 10.06 3.07 7.47
CA TYR A 112 9.46 1.76 7.69
C TYR A 112 10.23 1.04 8.78
N THR A 113 9.51 0.48 9.77
CA THR A 113 10.11 -0.33 10.81
C THR A 113 9.33 -1.63 10.99
N LEU A 114 10.03 -2.69 11.30
CA LEU A 114 9.47 -4.01 11.60
C LEU A 114 10.22 -4.56 12.81
N LYS A 115 9.48 -4.88 13.88
CA LYS A 115 10.10 -5.36 15.11
C LYS A 115 10.55 -6.82 15.02
N SER A 116 9.80 -7.65 14.30
CA SER A 116 10.13 -9.06 14.19
C SER A 116 9.62 -9.64 12.88
N LEU A 117 10.45 -10.42 12.23
CA LEU A 117 10.07 -11.24 11.09
C LEU A 117 10.49 -12.68 11.37
N LYS A 118 9.51 -13.57 11.37
CA LYS A 118 9.75 -15.02 11.49
C LYS A 118 9.27 -15.72 10.24
N VAL A 119 10.11 -16.58 9.69
CA VAL A 119 9.78 -17.39 8.53
C VAL A 119 10.04 -18.85 8.88
N GLN A 120 9.01 -19.68 8.82
CA GLN A 120 9.08 -21.10 9.18
C GLN A 120 9.71 -21.31 10.57
N ASN A 121 9.28 -20.51 11.54
CA ASN A 121 9.75 -20.51 12.94
C ASN A 121 11.20 -20.03 13.12
N GLN A 122 11.84 -19.51 12.09
CA GLN A 122 13.16 -18.87 12.21
C GLN A 122 12.99 -17.37 12.34
N ASP A 123 13.59 -16.80 13.39
CA ASP A 123 13.59 -15.38 13.61
C ASP A 123 14.65 -14.72 12.73
N LEU A 124 14.23 -13.89 11.79
CA LEU A 124 15.11 -13.19 10.89
C LEU A 124 15.49 -11.80 11.39
N GLY A 125 14.96 -11.39 12.55
CA GLY A 125 15.32 -10.16 13.22
C GLY A 125 14.40 -8.99 12.92
N THR A 126 14.94 -7.79 13.01
CA THR A 126 14.23 -6.53 12.84
C THR A 126 14.55 -5.91 11.48
N GLY A 127 13.61 -5.11 10.98
CA GLY A 127 13.80 -4.35 9.75
C GLY A 127 13.63 -2.86 9.98
N LYS A 128 14.45 -2.05 9.30
CA LYS A 128 14.32 -0.61 9.31
C LYS A 128 14.74 -0.06 7.96
N LEU A 129 13.89 0.76 7.36
CA LEU A 129 14.17 1.43 6.10
C LEU A 129 13.80 2.90 6.24
N SER A 130 14.71 3.79 5.88
CA SER A 130 14.44 5.22 5.82
C SER A 130 14.87 5.73 4.46
N LEU A 131 13.94 6.35 3.75
CA LEU A 131 14.16 6.83 2.39
C LEU A 131 13.74 8.29 2.31
N LYS A 132 14.65 9.14 1.85
CA LYS A 132 14.35 10.55 1.58
C LYS A 132 14.65 10.85 0.12
N ILE A 133 13.68 11.44 -0.55
CA ILE A 133 13.85 11.89 -1.93
C ILE A 133 13.43 13.35 -1.97
N GLY A 134 14.36 14.22 -2.36
CA GLY A 134 14.11 15.65 -2.43
C GLY A 134 14.21 16.20 -3.82
N ASN A 135 13.68 17.40 -4.01
CA ASN A 135 13.74 18.17 -5.25
C ASN A 135 13.17 17.44 -6.46
N ILE A 136 12.10 16.69 -6.25
CA ILE A 136 11.37 16.08 -7.36
C ILE A 136 10.60 17.18 -8.07
N ASP A 137 10.87 17.39 -9.37
CA ASP A 137 10.11 18.36 -10.14
C ASP A 137 8.64 17.98 -10.17
N GLY A 138 7.76 18.88 -9.69
CA GLY A 138 6.34 18.59 -9.52
C GLY A 138 5.63 18.32 -10.84
N GLN A 139 5.94 19.10 -11.88
CA GLN A 139 5.32 18.93 -13.19
C GLN A 139 5.77 17.63 -13.85
N ALA A 140 7.07 17.33 -13.78
CA ALA A 140 7.60 16.07 -14.33
C ALA A 140 7.02 14.86 -13.59
N TRP A 141 6.87 14.95 -12.28
CA TRP A 141 6.25 13.90 -11.48
C TRP A 141 4.78 13.68 -11.89
N HIS A 142 4.04 14.76 -12.10
CA HIS A 142 2.65 14.67 -12.54
C HIS A 142 2.53 13.95 -13.89
N GLU A 143 3.35 14.31 -14.85
CA GLU A 143 3.35 13.67 -16.18
C GLU A 143 3.71 12.20 -16.09
N PHE A 144 4.73 11.86 -15.31
CA PHE A 144 5.13 10.46 -15.09
C PHE A 144 4.02 9.67 -14.41
N SER A 145 3.41 10.20 -13.35
CA SER A 145 2.34 9.52 -12.62
C SER A 145 1.14 9.25 -13.50
N GLN A 146 0.74 10.20 -14.35
CA GLN A 146 -0.37 10.00 -15.25
C GLN A 146 -0.10 8.91 -16.28
N LYS A 147 1.09 8.91 -16.85
CA LYS A 147 1.50 7.88 -17.80
C LYS A 147 1.51 6.49 -17.17
N TYR A 148 2.13 6.38 -16.00
CA TYR A 148 2.20 5.11 -15.28
C TYR A 148 0.81 4.59 -14.90
N SER A 149 -0.07 5.47 -14.42
CA SER A 149 -1.44 5.11 -14.04
C SER A 149 -2.23 4.59 -15.25
N LYS A 150 -2.12 5.24 -16.40
CA LYS A 150 -2.78 4.79 -17.63
C LYS A 150 -2.31 3.42 -18.07
N GLU A 151 -1.00 3.19 -18.07
CA GLU A 151 -0.42 1.91 -18.47
C GLU A 151 -0.85 0.79 -17.52
N SER A 152 -0.88 1.05 -16.22
CA SER A 152 -1.33 0.07 -15.22
C SER A 152 -2.79 -0.28 -15.39
N GLN A 153 -3.65 0.71 -15.64
CA GLN A 153 -5.07 0.48 -15.84
C GLN A 153 -5.34 -0.30 -17.12
N ALA A 154 -4.61 -0.01 -18.20
CA ALA A 154 -4.75 -0.74 -19.46
C ALA A 154 -4.40 -2.22 -19.28
N LEU A 155 -3.31 -2.52 -18.59
CA LEU A 155 -2.91 -3.91 -18.31
C LEU A 155 -3.95 -4.65 -17.49
N LEU A 156 -4.48 -4.01 -16.44
CA LEU A 156 -5.51 -4.62 -15.61
C LEU A 156 -6.81 -4.86 -16.38
N THR A 157 -7.20 -3.92 -17.24
CA THR A 157 -8.40 -4.05 -18.07
C THR A 157 -8.25 -5.19 -19.06
N ASP A 158 -7.13 -5.27 -19.75
CA ASP A 158 -6.86 -6.34 -20.70
C ASP A 158 -6.86 -7.70 -20.03
N ALA A 159 -6.24 -7.82 -18.87
CA ALA A 159 -6.25 -9.07 -18.10
C ALA A 159 -7.65 -9.49 -17.71
N ALA A 160 -8.49 -8.55 -17.27
CA ALA A 160 -9.87 -8.81 -16.89
C ALA A 160 -10.72 -9.24 -18.08
N LEU A 161 -10.54 -8.63 -19.25
CA LEU A 161 -11.28 -8.94 -20.45
C LEU A 161 -10.94 -10.31 -21.02
N GLN A 162 -9.67 -10.67 -21.02
CA GLN A 162 -9.21 -11.91 -21.63
C GLN A 162 -9.25 -13.11 -20.68
N GLN A 163 -9.17 -12.86 -19.39
CA GLN A 163 -9.14 -13.89 -18.34
C GLN A 163 -8.10 -14.98 -18.62
N ASN A 164 -7.00 -14.62 -19.28
CA ASN A 164 -5.94 -15.54 -19.67
C ASN A 164 -4.64 -15.12 -19.01
N PRO A 165 -4.16 -15.87 -18.00
CA PRO A 165 -2.94 -15.53 -17.27
C PRO A 165 -1.68 -15.46 -18.15
N GLU A 166 -1.59 -16.30 -19.19
CA GLU A 166 -0.43 -16.29 -20.08
C GLU A 166 -0.34 -14.99 -20.85
N VAL A 167 -1.46 -14.51 -21.38
CA VAL A 167 -1.52 -13.24 -22.11
C VAL A 167 -1.17 -12.08 -21.19
N TYR A 168 -1.69 -12.10 -19.97
CA TYR A 168 -1.38 -11.08 -18.98
C TYR A 168 0.11 -11.04 -18.65
N GLN A 169 0.72 -12.20 -18.44
CA GLN A 169 2.16 -12.28 -18.17
C GLN A 169 3.00 -11.74 -19.33
N GLN A 170 2.62 -12.06 -20.54
CA GLN A 170 3.30 -11.54 -21.73
C GLN A 170 3.20 -10.02 -21.82
N GLN A 171 2.04 -9.46 -21.57
CA GLN A 171 1.84 -8.01 -21.57
C GLN A 171 2.62 -7.33 -20.44
N ALA A 172 2.65 -7.91 -19.26
CA ALA A 172 3.41 -7.38 -18.14
C ALA A 172 4.91 -7.38 -18.41
N MET A 173 5.43 -8.38 -19.12
CA MET A 173 6.83 -8.46 -19.49
C MET A 173 7.20 -7.50 -20.62
N ALA A 174 6.23 -7.10 -21.45
CA ALA A 174 6.45 -6.17 -22.55
C ALA A 174 6.48 -4.70 -22.10
N VAL A 175 6.03 -4.40 -20.89
CA VAL A 175 6.03 -3.08 -20.26
C VAL A 175 7.26 -2.93 -19.38
#